data_e8b3f664039121951fe05fd2bc52f7b2
#
_entry.id   e8b3f664039121951fe05fd2bc52f7b2
#
_cell.length_a   1.000
_cell.length_b   1.000
_cell.length_c   1.000
_cell.angle_alpha   90.00
_cell.angle_beta   90.00
_cell.angle_gamma   90.00
#
_symmetry.space_group_name_H-M   'P 1'
#
loop_
_entity.id
_entity.type
_entity.pdbx_description
1 polymer ?
#
loop_
_entity_poly.entity_id
_entity_poly.type
_entity_poly.pdbx_seq_one_letter_code
_entity_poly.pdbx_strand_id
1 'polypeptide(L)'
;MAEAEAVEQTDWGESEIRGPVHLFRERLLMRLFRQMLAQGTVLDAGCGSGSMALDLCAAGYQVEAVEDAEAFVETVQQKVQALGWQERLRVQQGSVVHLPFADSIFDGLVCGEVLEHVLPEDGGDGAAVQEFYRVLKPGGVLVASVPLNPRLWDYSDDWARHVKRYERDEFASLFSQHGFVVEKVVVWGFPLGRLYHRLLFAPWLLRTRGQAVEEREGRADTRVGRHRWVVESIARVLRFDELFSRWPWGRGVVVTARRA
;
A
#
# COMPACT_ATOMS: atom_id res chain seq x y z
N MET A 1 -11.69 -21.81 -32.51
CA MET A 1 -10.96 -22.34 -31.38
C MET A 1 -10.14 -21.15 -30.85
N ALA A 2 -10.69 -20.44 -29.89
CA ALA A 2 -9.99 -19.37 -29.22
C ALA A 2 -9.22 -20.03 -28.07
N GLU A 3 -7.91 -20.04 -28.17
CA GLU A 3 -7.05 -20.27 -27.04
C GLU A 3 -7.36 -19.13 -26.04
N ALA A 4 -7.89 -19.51 -24.89
CA ALA A 4 -7.95 -18.62 -23.75
C ALA A 4 -6.49 -18.30 -23.42
N GLU A 5 -6.05 -17.08 -23.72
CA GLU A 5 -4.83 -16.52 -23.14
C GLU A 5 -5.00 -16.64 -21.64
N ALA A 6 -4.18 -17.50 -21.04
CA ALA A 6 -4.03 -17.53 -19.60
C ALA A 6 -3.70 -16.10 -19.18
N VAL A 7 -4.52 -15.52 -18.35
CA VAL A 7 -4.24 -14.22 -17.72
C VAL A 7 -2.91 -14.40 -17.02
N GLU A 8 -1.85 -13.85 -17.61
CA GLU A 8 -0.53 -13.81 -17.00
C GLU A 8 -0.70 -13.22 -15.60
N GLN A 9 -0.39 -14.03 -14.61
CA GLN A 9 -0.32 -13.58 -13.22
C GLN A 9 0.51 -12.31 -13.15
N THR A 10 0.03 -11.34 -12.41
CA THR A 10 0.56 -9.97 -12.41
C THR A 10 1.96 -9.96 -11.84
N ASP A 11 2.95 -9.73 -12.66
CA ASP A 11 4.36 -9.59 -12.31
C ASP A 11 4.70 -8.45 -11.31
N TRP A 12 3.74 -7.60 -10.98
CA TRP A 12 3.92 -6.54 -10.02
C TRP A 12 3.49 -7.02 -8.63
N GLY A 13 4.19 -6.67 -7.60
CA GLY A 13 3.82 -6.99 -6.22
C GLY A 13 4.35 -8.34 -5.70
N GLU A 14 4.84 -9.22 -6.54
CA GLU A 14 5.49 -10.47 -6.13
C GLU A 14 6.88 -10.24 -5.54
N SER A 15 7.43 -9.03 -5.75
CA SER A 15 8.75 -8.69 -5.25
C SER A 15 8.80 -8.65 -3.72
N GLU A 16 9.63 -9.48 -3.13
CA GLU A 16 9.97 -9.40 -1.71
C GLU A 16 10.95 -8.26 -1.40
N ILE A 17 11.52 -7.65 -2.45
CA ILE A 17 12.54 -6.61 -2.32
C ILE A 17 11.86 -5.25 -2.13
N ARG A 18 11.84 -4.78 -0.90
CA ARG A 18 11.37 -3.43 -0.57
C ARG A 18 12.32 -2.38 -1.13
N GLY A 19 11.93 -1.73 -2.23
CA GLY A 19 12.65 -0.56 -2.73
C GLY A 19 12.62 0.63 -1.74
N PRO A 20 13.52 1.62 -1.89
CA PRO A 20 13.65 2.71 -0.92
C PRO A 20 12.39 3.58 -0.79
N VAL A 21 11.63 3.79 -1.88
CA VAL A 21 10.37 4.54 -1.85
C VAL A 21 9.29 3.74 -1.13
N HIS A 22 9.20 2.44 -1.38
CA HIS A 22 8.29 1.54 -0.69
C HIS A 22 8.57 1.54 0.81
N LEU A 23 9.82 1.31 1.21
CA LEU A 23 10.23 1.33 2.62
C LEU A 23 9.96 2.69 3.29
N PHE A 24 10.20 3.80 2.60
CA PHE A 24 9.88 5.14 3.10
C PHE A 24 8.37 5.29 3.35
N ARG A 25 7.53 4.89 2.37
CA ARG A 25 6.07 4.98 2.44
C ARG A 25 5.51 4.14 3.59
N GLU A 26 5.91 2.87 3.70
CA GLU A 26 5.46 2.01 4.81
C GLU A 26 5.84 2.58 6.17
N ARG A 27 7.03 3.11 6.32
CA ARG A 27 7.45 3.79 7.55
C ARG A 27 6.64 5.05 7.85
N LEU A 28 6.23 5.78 6.83
CA LEU A 28 5.34 6.93 6.98
C LEU A 28 3.96 6.47 7.45
N LEU A 29 3.36 5.46 6.81
CA LEU A 29 2.07 4.87 7.19
C LEU A 29 2.13 4.35 8.63
N MET A 30 3.10 3.50 8.96
CA MET A 30 3.28 2.94 10.29
C MET A 30 3.44 4.02 11.36
N ARG A 31 4.22 5.07 11.09
CA ARG A 31 4.41 6.17 12.04
C ARG A 31 3.12 6.94 12.28
N LEU A 32 2.39 7.27 11.22
CA LEU A 32 1.11 7.98 11.34
C LEU A 32 0.08 7.11 12.05
N PHE A 33 0.01 5.82 11.74
CA PHE A 33 -0.89 4.87 12.38
C PHE A 33 -0.62 4.76 13.89
N ARG A 34 0.66 4.58 14.29
CA ARG A 34 1.04 4.49 15.71
C ARG A 34 0.80 5.78 16.50
N GLN A 35 0.74 6.94 15.86
CA GLN A 35 0.36 8.18 16.52
C GLN A 35 -1.13 8.21 16.88
N MET A 36 -1.97 7.47 16.15
CA MET A 36 -3.42 7.44 16.34
C MET A 36 -3.89 6.27 17.21
N LEU A 37 -3.20 5.13 17.13
CA LEU A 37 -3.56 3.89 17.81
C LEU A 37 -2.31 3.24 18.41
N ALA A 38 -2.28 3.06 19.73
CA ALA A 38 -1.13 2.47 20.43
C ALA A 38 -1.16 0.93 20.44
N GLN A 39 -2.36 0.34 20.45
CA GLN A 39 -2.59 -1.11 20.48
C GLN A 39 -4.01 -1.42 20.02
N GLY A 40 -4.29 -2.66 19.66
CA GLY A 40 -5.63 -3.12 19.26
C GLY A 40 -5.59 -4.18 18.19
N THR A 41 -6.79 -4.52 17.69
CA THR A 41 -6.99 -5.39 16.54
C THR A 41 -7.09 -4.54 15.28
N VAL A 42 -6.25 -4.81 14.31
CA VAL A 42 -6.11 -3.98 13.10
C VAL A 42 -6.27 -4.80 11.84
N LEU A 43 -6.81 -4.17 10.82
CA LEU A 43 -6.92 -4.72 9.47
C LEU A 43 -5.85 -4.11 8.56
N ASP A 44 -5.11 -4.96 7.85
CA ASP A 44 -4.31 -4.59 6.68
C ASP A 44 -5.12 -4.96 5.43
N ALA A 45 -5.72 -3.96 4.79
CA ALA A 45 -6.64 -4.13 3.67
C ALA A 45 -5.90 -4.02 2.33
N GLY A 46 -5.77 -5.15 1.62
CA GLY A 46 -4.92 -5.30 0.44
C GLY A 46 -3.45 -5.42 0.86
N CYS A 47 -3.12 -6.49 1.59
CA CYS A 47 -1.81 -6.60 2.24
C CYS A 47 -0.67 -6.98 1.29
N GLY A 48 -0.96 -7.36 0.04
CA GLY A 48 0.03 -7.84 -0.92
C GLY A 48 0.91 -8.95 -0.31
N SER A 49 2.22 -8.83 -0.44
CA SER A 49 3.19 -9.78 0.13
C SER A 49 3.33 -9.72 1.66
N GLY A 50 2.49 -8.93 2.36
CA GLY A 50 2.34 -8.89 3.82
C GLY A 50 3.35 -8.02 4.57
N SER A 51 4.08 -7.15 3.90
CA SER A 51 5.12 -6.36 4.55
C SER A 51 4.57 -5.45 5.67
N MET A 52 3.44 -4.76 5.43
CA MET A 52 2.79 -3.91 6.42
C MET A 52 2.17 -4.75 7.54
N ALA A 53 1.46 -5.84 7.21
CA ALA A 53 0.89 -6.76 8.19
C ALA A 53 1.94 -7.31 9.17
N LEU A 54 3.11 -7.71 8.65
CA LEU A 54 4.23 -8.18 9.48
C LEU A 54 4.80 -7.06 10.36
N ASP A 55 4.98 -5.85 9.84
CA ASP A 55 5.47 -4.71 10.61
C ASP A 55 4.47 -4.30 11.71
N LEU A 56 3.16 -4.36 11.46
CA LEU A 56 2.11 -4.14 12.45
C LEU A 56 2.15 -5.22 13.55
N CYS A 57 2.24 -6.49 13.16
CA CYS A 57 2.36 -7.60 14.11
C CYS A 57 3.62 -7.48 14.96
N ALA A 58 4.77 -7.13 14.37
CA ALA A 58 6.02 -6.88 15.09
C ALA A 58 5.90 -5.70 16.07
N ALA A 59 5.07 -4.70 15.76
CA ALA A 59 4.79 -3.56 16.63
C ALA A 59 3.83 -3.88 17.79
N GLY A 60 3.26 -5.09 17.84
CA GLY A 60 2.44 -5.57 18.96
C GLY A 60 0.93 -5.56 18.72
N TYR A 61 0.47 -5.26 17.51
CA TYR A 61 -0.95 -5.35 17.17
C TYR A 61 -1.39 -6.81 16.94
N GLN A 62 -2.68 -7.07 17.14
CA GLN A 62 -3.35 -8.24 16.58
C GLN A 62 -3.77 -7.86 15.15
N VAL A 63 -3.38 -8.67 14.18
CA VAL A 63 -3.53 -8.30 12.76
C VAL A 63 -4.40 -9.31 12.03
N GLU A 64 -5.42 -8.82 11.37
CA GLU A 64 -6.09 -9.50 10.27
C GLU A 64 -5.65 -8.84 8.97
N ALA A 65 -5.42 -9.64 7.94
CA ALA A 65 -5.01 -9.15 6.63
C ALA A 65 -5.91 -9.74 5.54
N VAL A 66 -6.21 -8.94 4.53
CA VAL A 66 -7.01 -9.38 3.37
C VAL A 66 -6.24 -9.06 2.10
N GLU A 67 -6.26 -10.02 1.18
CA GLU A 67 -5.67 -9.90 -0.15
C GLU A 67 -6.51 -10.69 -1.15
N ASP A 68 -6.71 -10.19 -2.36
CA ASP A 68 -7.51 -10.87 -3.39
C ASP A 68 -6.72 -11.93 -4.16
N ALA A 69 -5.41 -11.72 -4.31
CA ALA A 69 -4.52 -12.64 -5.00
C ALA A 69 -4.12 -13.83 -4.09
N GLU A 70 -4.57 -15.04 -4.43
CA GLU A 70 -4.30 -16.27 -3.67
C GLU A 70 -2.80 -16.50 -3.44
N ALA A 71 -1.96 -16.24 -4.44
CA ALA A 71 -0.51 -16.41 -4.34
C ALA A 71 0.12 -15.54 -3.24
N PHE A 72 -0.39 -14.32 -3.03
CA PHE A 72 0.05 -13.47 -1.93
C PHE A 72 -0.44 -13.95 -0.58
N VAL A 73 -1.69 -14.42 -0.51
CA VAL A 73 -2.23 -15.04 0.72
C VAL A 73 -1.33 -16.19 1.17
N GLU A 74 -0.98 -17.09 0.24
CA GLU A 74 -0.06 -18.21 0.53
C GLU A 74 1.32 -17.74 0.98
N THR A 75 1.87 -16.73 0.30
CA THR A 75 3.17 -16.12 0.67
C THR A 75 3.14 -15.57 2.09
N VAL A 76 2.10 -14.84 2.46
CA VAL A 76 1.95 -14.29 3.82
C VAL A 76 1.77 -15.40 4.84
N GLN A 77 0.96 -16.43 4.55
CA GLN A 77 0.78 -17.59 5.44
C GLN A 77 2.09 -18.31 5.72
N GLN A 78 2.93 -18.53 4.70
CA GLN A 78 4.25 -19.13 4.86
C GLN A 78 5.16 -18.28 5.77
N LYS A 79 5.18 -16.94 5.57
CA LYS A 79 5.94 -16.01 6.42
C LYS A 79 5.46 -16.03 7.86
N VAL A 80 4.16 -16.02 8.07
CA VAL A 80 3.53 -16.08 9.40
C VAL A 80 3.88 -17.39 10.11
N GLN A 81 3.82 -18.51 9.39
CA GLN A 81 4.21 -19.81 9.91
C GLN A 81 5.70 -19.88 10.29
N ALA A 82 6.56 -19.37 9.41
CA ALA A 82 8.02 -19.35 9.65
C ALA A 82 8.40 -18.52 10.89
N LEU A 83 7.62 -17.46 11.19
CA LEU A 83 7.83 -16.59 12.36
C LEU A 83 7.12 -17.09 13.63
N GLY A 84 6.24 -18.10 13.54
CA GLY A 84 5.43 -18.56 14.68
C GLY A 84 4.38 -17.56 15.15
N TRP A 85 3.82 -16.75 14.22
CA TRP A 85 2.91 -15.64 14.55
C TRP A 85 1.42 -15.93 14.25
N GLN A 86 1.03 -17.19 14.04
CA GLN A 86 -0.33 -17.61 13.65
C GLN A 86 -1.43 -17.14 14.62
N GLU A 87 -1.09 -16.95 15.90
CA GLU A 87 -2.01 -16.44 16.91
C GLU A 87 -2.16 -14.91 16.89
N ARG A 88 -1.31 -14.20 16.14
CA ARG A 88 -1.22 -12.75 16.14
C ARG A 88 -1.46 -12.12 14.79
N LEU A 89 -1.22 -12.85 13.72
CA LEU A 89 -1.45 -12.42 12.35
C LEU A 89 -2.15 -13.52 11.57
N ARG A 90 -3.31 -13.19 11.02
CA ARG A 90 -4.06 -14.06 10.12
C ARG A 90 -4.24 -13.35 8.79
N VAL A 91 -4.18 -14.11 7.71
CA VAL A 91 -4.44 -13.62 6.36
C VAL A 91 -5.47 -14.53 5.69
N GLN A 92 -6.40 -13.91 4.97
CA GLN A 92 -7.41 -14.62 4.20
C GLN A 92 -7.63 -13.94 2.86
N GLN A 93 -8.06 -14.73 1.89
CA GLN A 93 -8.45 -14.21 0.60
C GLN A 93 -9.76 -13.43 0.70
N GLY A 94 -9.82 -12.28 0.03
CA GLY A 94 -11.01 -11.44 0.00
C GLY A 94 -10.78 -10.12 -0.71
N SER A 95 -11.87 -9.47 -1.11
CA SER A 95 -11.84 -8.18 -1.77
C SER A 95 -12.07 -7.04 -0.77
N VAL A 96 -11.38 -5.91 -0.99
CA VAL A 96 -11.57 -4.70 -0.17
C VAL A 96 -12.96 -4.08 -0.33
N VAL A 97 -13.68 -4.40 -1.41
CA VAL A 97 -15.07 -3.96 -1.64
C VAL A 97 -16.12 -4.88 -1.02
N HIS A 98 -15.68 -6.05 -0.50
CA HIS A 98 -16.51 -7.03 0.24
C HIS A 98 -15.66 -7.70 1.31
N LEU A 99 -15.37 -6.98 2.39
CA LEU A 99 -14.54 -7.50 3.46
C LEU A 99 -15.25 -8.64 4.22
N PRO A 100 -14.58 -9.80 4.40
CA PRO A 100 -15.17 -10.98 5.02
C PRO A 100 -15.21 -10.88 6.56
N PHE A 101 -15.54 -9.71 7.08
CA PHE A 101 -15.55 -9.40 8.50
C PHE A 101 -16.90 -8.81 8.95
N ALA A 102 -17.24 -9.02 10.23
CA ALA A 102 -18.38 -8.39 10.85
C ALA A 102 -18.19 -6.88 11.03
N ASP A 103 -19.29 -6.17 11.25
CA ASP A 103 -19.28 -4.74 11.52
C ASP A 103 -18.58 -4.41 12.84
N SER A 104 -17.85 -3.31 12.84
CA SER A 104 -17.32 -2.69 14.07
C SER A 104 -16.42 -3.60 14.91
N ILE A 105 -15.51 -4.34 14.27
CA ILE A 105 -14.59 -5.25 14.99
C ILE A 105 -13.17 -4.74 15.10
N PHE A 106 -12.74 -3.81 14.22
CA PHE A 106 -11.37 -3.32 14.19
C PHE A 106 -11.20 -1.99 14.92
N ASP A 107 -10.11 -1.86 15.69
CA ASP A 107 -9.69 -0.61 16.31
C ASP A 107 -8.96 0.28 15.31
N GLY A 108 -8.36 -0.31 14.26
CA GLY A 108 -7.68 0.42 13.21
C GLY A 108 -7.64 -0.33 11.88
N LEU A 109 -7.39 0.41 10.80
CA LEU A 109 -7.24 -0.10 9.45
C LEU A 109 -6.11 0.63 8.73
N VAL A 110 -5.27 -0.13 8.02
CA VAL A 110 -4.29 0.39 7.08
C VAL A 110 -4.64 -0.09 5.68
N CYS A 111 -4.54 0.82 4.68
CA CYS A 111 -4.76 0.51 3.28
C CYS A 111 -3.72 1.27 2.44
N GLY A 112 -2.70 0.56 1.96
CA GLY A 112 -1.55 1.19 1.30
C GLY A 112 -1.42 0.85 -0.17
N GLU A 113 -1.74 1.79 -1.08
CA GLU A 113 -1.64 1.60 -2.54
C GLU A 113 -2.55 0.44 -3.03
N VAL A 114 -3.82 0.55 -2.73
CA VAL A 114 -4.85 -0.44 -3.10
C VAL A 114 -6.00 0.22 -3.86
N LEU A 115 -6.47 1.39 -3.39
CA LEU A 115 -7.69 2.01 -3.92
C LEU A 115 -7.56 2.43 -5.39
N GLU A 116 -6.35 2.67 -5.86
CA GLU A 116 -6.03 2.95 -7.27
C GLU A 116 -6.19 1.74 -8.19
N HIS A 117 -6.38 0.55 -7.64
CA HIS A 117 -6.60 -0.69 -8.39
C HIS A 117 -8.07 -1.10 -8.43
N VAL A 118 -8.92 -0.50 -7.59
CA VAL A 118 -10.34 -0.88 -7.50
C VAL A 118 -11.08 -0.40 -8.74
N LEU A 119 -11.62 -1.34 -9.51
CA LEU A 119 -12.30 -1.06 -10.76
C LEU A 119 -13.68 -0.43 -10.52
N PRO A 120 -14.13 0.48 -11.39
CA PRO A 120 -15.48 1.07 -11.29
C PRO A 120 -16.61 0.03 -11.33
N GLU A 121 -16.45 -1.04 -12.10
CA GLU A 121 -17.41 -2.17 -12.18
C GLU A 121 -17.55 -2.95 -10.88
N ASP A 122 -16.53 -2.95 -10.02
CA ASP A 122 -16.55 -3.56 -8.70
C ASP A 122 -17.11 -2.62 -7.63
N GLY A 123 -17.65 -1.47 -8.03
CA GLY A 123 -18.18 -0.43 -7.13
C GLY A 123 -17.20 0.71 -6.85
N GLY A 124 -15.99 0.61 -7.35
CA GLY A 124 -14.95 1.64 -7.22
C GLY A 124 -14.42 1.80 -5.79
N ASP A 125 -13.57 2.79 -5.64
CA ASP A 125 -12.94 3.14 -4.35
C ASP A 125 -13.94 3.52 -3.26
N GLY A 126 -15.11 4.06 -3.64
CA GLY A 126 -16.19 4.38 -2.71
C GLY A 126 -16.75 3.15 -1.99
N ALA A 127 -16.94 2.02 -2.71
CA ALA A 127 -17.39 0.77 -2.12
C ALA A 127 -16.38 0.24 -1.09
N ALA A 128 -15.08 0.29 -1.41
CA ALA A 128 -14.03 -0.08 -0.48
C ALA A 128 -14.03 0.79 0.78
N VAL A 129 -14.15 2.12 0.63
CA VAL A 129 -14.19 3.03 1.79
C VAL A 129 -15.45 2.84 2.63
N GLN A 130 -16.58 2.46 2.03
CA GLN A 130 -17.79 2.09 2.77
C GLN A 130 -17.56 0.82 3.61
N GLU A 131 -16.88 -0.18 3.08
CA GLU A 131 -16.50 -1.40 3.82
C GLU A 131 -15.52 -1.07 4.95
N PHE A 132 -14.54 -0.19 4.72
CA PHE A 132 -13.64 0.28 5.78
C PHE A 132 -14.41 0.93 6.92
N TYR A 133 -15.39 1.78 6.58
CA TYR A 133 -16.27 2.38 7.59
C TYR A 133 -17.07 1.32 8.34
N ARG A 134 -17.63 0.32 7.65
CA ARG A 134 -18.43 -0.73 8.26
C ARG A 134 -17.65 -1.55 9.29
N VAL A 135 -16.44 -1.99 8.95
CA VAL A 135 -15.65 -2.90 9.78
C VAL A 135 -14.91 -2.23 10.94
N LEU A 136 -14.62 -0.93 10.84
CA LEU A 136 -14.01 -0.17 11.92
C LEU A 136 -15.03 0.08 13.05
N LYS A 137 -14.59 0.05 14.31
CA LYS A 137 -15.37 0.50 15.46
C LYS A 137 -15.64 2.01 15.40
N PRO A 138 -16.71 2.52 16.03
CA PRO A 138 -16.84 3.97 16.26
C PRO A 138 -15.58 4.54 16.92
N GLY A 139 -15.04 5.62 16.38
CA GLY A 139 -13.74 6.17 16.79
C GLY A 139 -12.51 5.43 16.28
N GLY A 140 -12.69 4.31 15.60
CA GLY A 140 -11.61 3.52 14.98
C GLY A 140 -10.81 4.34 13.96
N VAL A 141 -9.52 4.06 13.85
CA VAL A 141 -8.58 4.85 13.05
C VAL A 141 -8.35 4.22 11.69
N LEU A 142 -8.13 5.09 10.67
CA LEU A 142 -7.78 4.69 9.33
C LEU A 142 -6.54 5.45 8.85
N VAL A 143 -5.63 4.73 8.19
CA VAL A 143 -4.52 5.33 7.44
C VAL A 143 -4.49 4.71 6.06
N ALA A 144 -4.66 5.53 5.02
CA ALA A 144 -4.66 5.06 3.64
C ALA A 144 -3.70 5.87 2.77
N SER A 145 -3.09 5.24 1.78
CA SER A 145 -2.25 5.91 0.78
C SER A 145 -2.59 5.50 -0.63
N VAL A 146 -2.38 6.44 -1.55
CA VAL A 146 -2.54 6.25 -3.00
C VAL A 146 -1.53 7.09 -3.77
N PRO A 147 -1.27 6.76 -5.06
CA PRO A 147 -0.54 7.62 -5.97
C PRO A 147 -1.25 8.95 -6.18
N LEU A 148 -0.48 10.05 -6.06
CA LEU A 148 -0.97 11.42 -6.22
C LEU A 148 -0.66 11.95 -7.61
N ASN A 149 -1.45 12.94 -8.03
CA ASN A 149 -1.25 13.78 -9.20
C ASN A 149 -1.41 13.04 -10.53
N PRO A 150 -2.64 13.08 -11.12
CA PRO A 150 -2.93 12.43 -12.41
C PRO A 150 -1.98 12.85 -13.56
N ARG A 151 -1.40 14.05 -13.49
CA ARG A 151 -0.43 14.53 -14.49
C ARG A 151 0.92 13.83 -14.43
N LEU A 152 1.16 13.03 -13.39
CA LEU A 152 2.37 12.22 -13.23
C LEU A 152 2.19 10.80 -13.72
N TRP A 153 1.07 10.49 -14.38
CA TRP A 153 0.87 9.20 -15.00
C TRP A 153 2.01 8.87 -15.94
N ASP A 154 2.59 7.70 -15.77
CA ASP A 154 3.66 7.21 -16.62
C ASP A 154 3.64 5.67 -16.72
N TYR A 155 4.60 5.10 -17.39
CA TYR A 155 4.69 3.65 -17.59
C TYR A 155 4.67 2.83 -16.28
N SER A 156 5.07 3.42 -15.16
CA SER A 156 4.99 2.71 -13.86
C SER A 156 3.56 2.48 -13.39
N ASP A 157 2.62 3.35 -13.78
CA ASP A 157 1.20 3.17 -13.48
C ASP A 157 0.60 2.06 -14.34
N ASP A 158 0.91 2.07 -15.64
CA ASP A 158 0.44 1.01 -16.55
C ASP A 158 1.00 -0.35 -16.14
N TRP A 159 2.29 -0.39 -15.76
CA TRP A 159 2.94 -1.60 -15.25
C TRP A 159 2.30 -2.10 -13.94
N ALA A 160 1.99 -1.18 -13.02
CA ALA A 160 1.31 -1.49 -11.77
C ALA A 160 -0.21 -1.72 -11.94
N ARG A 161 -0.76 -1.57 -13.17
CA ARG A 161 -2.20 -1.70 -13.47
C ARG A 161 -3.07 -0.75 -12.65
N HIS A 162 -2.58 0.47 -12.38
CA HIS A 162 -3.40 1.49 -11.77
C HIS A 162 -4.56 1.86 -12.71
N VAL A 163 -5.73 2.13 -12.16
CA VAL A 163 -6.88 2.65 -12.93
C VAL A 163 -7.01 4.17 -12.77
N LYS A 164 -6.42 4.72 -11.71
CA LYS A 164 -6.39 6.18 -11.49
C LYS A 164 -5.22 6.61 -10.60
N ARG A 165 -4.93 7.90 -10.65
CA ARG A 165 -4.21 8.66 -9.62
C ARG A 165 -5.14 9.72 -9.07
N TYR A 166 -4.90 10.14 -7.84
CA TYR A 166 -5.78 11.05 -7.11
C TYR A 166 -5.23 12.47 -7.08
N GLU A 167 -6.13 13.45 -7.04
CA GLU A 167 -5.81 14.78 -6.53
C GLU A 167 -5.90 14.76 -5.00
N ARG A 168 -5.16 15.65 -4.34
CA ARG A 168 -5.05 15.70 -2.87
C ARG A 168 -6.41 15.82 -2.17
N ASP A 169 -7.20 16.77 -2.62
CA ASP A 169 -8.48 17.10 -1.96
C ASP A 169 -9.59 16.12 -2.38
N GLU A 170 -9.49 15.53 -3.57
CA GLU A 170 -10.33 14.41 -4.01
C GLU A 170 -10.19 13.22 -3.06
N PHE A 171 -8.94 12.80 -2.80
CA PHE A 171 -8.68 11.65 -1.92
C PHE A 171 -9.15 11.90 -0.47
N ALA A 172 -8.93 13.09 0.06
CA ALA A 172 -9.46 13.45 1.38
C ALA A 172 -11.00 13.48 1.41
N SER A 173 -11.63 14.01 0.36
CA SER A 173 -13.08 14.09 0.24
C SER A 173 -13.73 12.72 0.15
N LEU A 174 -13.08 11.74 -0.48
CA LEU A 174 -13.55 10.36 -0.56
C LEU A 174 -13.89 9.80 0.83
N PHE A 175 -13.03 9.99 1.81
CA PHE A 175 -13.27 9.52 3.18
C PHE A 175 -14.34 10.35 3.89
N SER A 176 -14.32 11.67 3.75
CA SER A 176 -15.29 12.56 4.40
C SER A 176 -16.72 12.29 3.92
N GLN A 177 -16.90 11.99 2.64
CA GLN A 177 -18.20 11.63 2.05
C GLN A 177 -18.77 10.31 2.58
N HIS A 178 -17.90 9.43 3.11
CA HIS A 178 -18.28 8.13 3.69
C HIS A 178 -18.29 8.12 5.23
N GLY A 179 -18.39 9.29 5.87
CA GLY A 179 -18.59 9.41 7.31
C GLY A 179 -17.32 9.44 8.16
N PHE A 180 -16.15 9.48 7.53
CA PHE A 180 -14.90 9.65 8.27
C PHE A 180 -14.60 11.10 8.60
N VAL A 181 -13.99 11.34 9.76
CA VAL A 181 -13.37 12.62 10.10
C VAL A 181 -11.90 12.56 9.69
N VAL A 182 -11.54 13.28 8.62
CA VAL A 182 -10.15 13.36 8.15
C VAL A 182 -9.34 14.24 9.10
N GLU A 183 -8.27 13.69 9.69
CA GLU A 183 -7.42 14.41 10.64
C GLU A 183 -6.18 15.01 9.98
N LYS A 184 -5.55 14.29 9.04
CA LYS A 184 -4.37 14.78 8.31
C LYS A 184 -4.39 14.32 6.86
N VAL A 185 -3.81 15.17 6.00
CA VAL A 185 -3.46 14.84 4.62
C VAL A 185 -1.99 15.15 4.43
N VAL A 186 -1.19 14.13 4.16
CA VAL A 186 0.27 14.21 4.06
C VAL A 186 0.67 13.85 2.63
N VAL A 187 1.18 14.81 1.89
CA VAL A 187 1.76 14.58 0.57
C VAL A 187 3.22 14.18 0.72
N TRP A 188 3.68 13.21 -0.06
CA TRP A 188 5.06 12.72 -0.02
C TRP A 188 5.65 12.56 -1.43
N GLY A 189 6.98 12.42 -1.49
CA GLY A 189 7.69 12.16 -2.74
C GLY A 189 7.99 13.41 -3.57
N PHE A 190 8.17 14.59 -2.94
CA PHE A 190 8.65 15.83 -3.57
C PHE A 190 9.59 16.59 -2.61
N PRO A 191 10.74 17.06 -3.08
CA PRO A 191 11.28 16.95 -4.45
C PRO A 191 12.06 15.65 -4.73
N LEU A 192 12.61 14.99 -3.69
CA LEU A 192 13.57 13.88 -3.84
C LEU A 192 12.93 12.61 -4.39
N GLY A 193 11.71 12.28 -3.98
CA GLY A 193 10.98 11.13 -4.51
C GLY A 193 10.71 11.25 -6.01
N ARG A 194 10.38 12.46 -6.50
CA ARG A 194 10.27 12.72 -7.94
C ARG A 194 11.61 12.56 -8.67
N LEU A 195 12.67 13.07 -8.08
CA LEU A 195 14.00 12.97 -8.66
C LEU A 195 14.46 11.51 -8.73
N TYR A 196 14.28 10.76 -7.64
CA TYR A 196 14.56 9.33 -7.59
C TYR A 196 13.78 8.56 -8.67
N HIS A 197 12.48 8.79 -8.77
CA HIS A 197 11.64 8.13 -9.77
C HIS A 197 12.13 8.43 -11.18
N ARG A 198 12.32 9.72 -11.52
CA ARG A 198 12.71 10.16 -12.87
C ARG A 198 14.10 9.67 -13.29
N LEU A 199 15.05 9.66 -12.37
CA LEU A 199 16.46 9.38 -12.71
C LEU A 199 16.83 7.91 -12.53
N LEU A 200 16.17 7.20 -11.62
CA LEU A 200 16.57 5.83 -11.25
C LEU A 200 15.45 4.81 -11.54
N PHE A 201 14.26 5.00 -10.99
CA PHE A 201 13.21 3.98 -11.04
C PHE A 201 12.59 3.83 -12.44
N ALA A 202 12.09 4.91 -13.05
CA ALA A 202 11.47 4.83 -14.37
C ALA A 202 12.42 4.35 -15.47
N PRO A 203 13.69 4.83 -15.55
CA PRO A 203 14.65 4.28 -16.51
C PRO A 203 14.99 2.80 -16.26
N TRP A 204 15.05 2.38 -15.00
CA TRP A 204 15.26 0.97 -14.67
C TRP A 204 14.07 0.11 -15.12
N LEU A 205 12.84 0.53 -14.82
CA LEU A 205 11.62 -0.17 -15.19
C LEU A 205 11.49 -0.31 -16.72
N LEU A 206 11.78 0.76 -17.48
CA LEU A 206 11.78 0.73 -18.94
C LEU A 206 12.82 -0.22 -19.53
N ARG A 207 14.01 -0.31 -18.91
CA ARG A 207 15.09 -1.21 -19.36
C ARG A 207 14.80 -2.68 -19.07
N THR A 208 13.96 -2.95 -18.08
CA THR A 208 13.57 -4.31 -17.67
C THR A 208 12.21 -4.72 -18.21
N ARG A 209 11.62 -3.92 -19.10
CA ARG A 209 10.34 -4.20 -19.75
C ARG A 209 10.39 -5.55 -20.48
N GLY A 210 9.38 -6.41 -20.25
CA GLY A 210 9.28 -7.74 -20.87
C GLY A 210 10.22 -8.80 -20.29
N GLN A 211 10.89 -8.52 -19.18
CA GLN A 211 11.66 -9.53 -18.43
C GLN A 211 10.76 -10.19 -17.37
N ALA A 212 10.96 -11.48 -17.14
CA ALA A 212 10.30 -12.19 -16.04
C ALA A 212 10.65 -11.56 -14.68
N VAL A 213 9.79 -11.73 -13.68
CA VAL A 213 9.96 -11.16 -12.34
C VAL A 213 11.28 -11.59 -11.72
N GLU A 214 11.60 -12.88 -11.80
CA GLU A 214 12.83 -13.45 -11.25
C GLU A 214 14.08 -12.85 -11.88
N GLU A 215 14.06 -12.54 -13.19
CA GLU A 215 15.17 -11.86 -13.87
C GLU A 215 15.31 -10.41 -13.43
N ARG A 216 14.19 -9.71 -13.21
CA ARG A 216 14.19 -8.33 -12.71
C ARG A 216 14.72 -8.28 -11.29
N GLU A 217 14.26 -9.17 -10.43
CA GLU A 217 14.70 -9.28 -9.04
C GLU A 217 16.15 -9.68 -8.94
N GLY A 218 16.58 -10.67 -9.70
CA GLY A 218 17.99 -11.05 -9.76
C GLY A 218 18.90 -9.92 -10.21
N ARG A 219 18.44 -8.99 -11.07
CA ARG A 219 19.20 -7.80 -11.47
C ARG A 219 19.08 -6.65 -10.46
N ALA A 220 17.94 -6.47 -9.82
CA ALA A 220 17.78 -5.52 -8.72
C ALA A 220 18.61 -5.97 -7.50
N ASP A 221 18.64 -7.27 -7.23
CA ASP A 221 19.43 -7.87 -6.17
C ASP A 221 20.95 -7.70 -6.39
N THR A 222 21.40 -7.63 -7.64
CA THR A 222 22.82 -7.56 -7.95
C THR A 222 23.46 -6.17 -7.78
N ARG A 223 22.72 -5.04 -7.75
CA ARG A 223 23.33 -3.70 -7.73
C ARG A 223 22.87 -2.71 -6.66
N VAL A 224 21.62 -2.73 -6.22
CA VAL A 224 21.08 -1.78 -5.22
C VAL A 224 20.30 -2.50 -4.11
N GLY A 225 19.53 -3.53 -4.43
CA GLY A 225 18.72 -4.30 -3.48
C GLY A 225 19.54 -5.15 -2.51
N ARG A 226 20.72 -5.64 -2.95
CA ARG A 226 21.64 -6.46 -2.12
C ARG A 226 22.18 -5.74 -0.89
N HIS A 227 22.21 -4.40 -0.94
CA HIS A 227 22.71 -3.63 0.18
C HIS A 227 21.55 -2.97 0.92
N ARG A 228 20.92 -3.71 1.81
CA ARG A 228 19.88 -3.21 2.73
C ARG A 228 20.25 -1.83 3.30
N TRP A 229 21.51 -1.58 3.59
CA TRP A 229 21.98 -0.27 4.06
C TRP A 229 21.85 0.85 3.01
N VAL A 230 21.93 0.55 1.69
CA VAL A 230 21.71 1.54 0.61
C VAL A 230 20.24 1.92 0.55
N VAL A 231 19.35 0.91 0.53
CA VAL A 231 17.90 1.11 0.55
C VAL A 231 17.48 1.93 1.77
N GLU A 232 18.00 1.56 2.95
CA GLU A 232 17.80 2.26 4.20
C GLU A 232 18.28 3.72 4.14
N SER A 233 19.45 3.97 3.57
CA SER A 233 20.03 5.31 3.47
C SER A 233 19.21 6.21 2.54
N ILE A 234 18.81 5.68 1.38
CA ILE A 234 17.94 6.41 0.44
C ILE A 234 16.58 6.69 1.09
N ALA A 235 15.97 5.69 1.75
CA ALA A 235 14.69 5.88 2.43
C ALA A 235 14.78 6.94 3.55
N ARG A 236 15.92 7.05 4.24
CA ARG A 236 16.17 8.13 5.22
C ARG A 236 16.27 9.49 4.56
N VAL A 237 16.98 9.59 3.42
CA VAL A 237 17.12 10.84 2.67
C VAL A 237 15.76 11.30 2.13
N LEU A 238 14.91 10.37 1.68
CA LEU A 238 13.55 10.69 1.22
C LEU A 238 12.67 11.32 2.31
N ARG A 239 13.00 11.15 3.60
CA ARG A 239 12.30 11.85 4.69
C ARG A 239 12.40 13.38 4.60
N PHE A 240 13.39 13.91 3.89
CA PHE A 240 13.47 15.35 3.62
C PHE A 240 12.21 15.87 2.89
N ASP A 241 11.56 15.04 2.08
CA ASP A 241 10.33 15.38 1.38
C ASP A 241 9.17 15.71 2.34
N GLU A 242 9.23 15.26 3.59
CA GLU A 242 8.21 15.56 4.60
C GLU A 242 8.11 17.06 4.93
N LEU A 243 9.19 17.84 4.71
CA LEU A 243 9.17 19.30 4.84
C LEU A 243 8.22 19.96 3.85
N PHE A 244 7.95 19.30 2.75
CA PHE A 244 7.09 19.75 1.65
C PHE A 244 5.71 19.07 1.64
N SER A 245 5.35 18.37 2.73
CA SER A 245 4.15 17.52 2.83
C SER A 245 2.81 18.25 2.68
N ARG A 246 2.81 19.58 2.76
CA ARG A 246 1.62 20.42 2.51
C ARG A 246 1.44 20.82 1.04
N TRP A 247 2.46 20.62 0.20
CA TRP A 247 2.44 21.03 -1.20
C TRP A 247 1.85 19.92 -2.07
N PRO A 248 1.04 20.25 -3.09
CA PRO A 248 0.34 19.25 -3.91
C PRO A 248 1.25 18.58 -4.95
N TRP A 249 2.56 18.75 -4.87
CA TRP A 249 3.51 18.33 -5.90
C TRP A 249 4.16 16.96 -5.64
N GLY A 250 3.66 16.20 -4.69
CA GLY A 250 4.16 14.88 -4.39
C GLY A 250 3.81 13.82 -5.44
N ARG A 251 4.30 12.60 -5.20
CA ARG A 251 3.97 11.41 -5.97
C ARG A 251 2.89 10.56 -5.32
N GLY A 252 2.71 10.71 -4.02
CA GLY A 252 1.68 10.03 -3.27
C GLY A 252 1.11 10.88 -2.16
N VAL A 253 -0.03 10.46 -1.65
CA VAL A 253 -0.74 11.10 -0.56
C VAL A 253 -1.15 10.05 0.48
N VAL A 254 -1.06 10.44 1.75
CA VAL A 254 -1.59 9.67 2.88
C VAL A 254 -2.71 10.46 3.53
N VAL A 255 -3.82 9.82 3.79
CA VAL A 255 -4.90 10.32 4.64
C VAL A 255 -4.89 9.57 5.96
N THR A 256 -5.04 10.30 7.06
CA THR A 256 -5.40 9.73 8.35
C THR A 256 -6.78 10.20 8.74
N ALA A 257 -7.63 9.29 9.19
CA ALA A 257 -9.03 9.59 9.51
C ALA A 257 -9.53 8.75 10.68
N ARG A 258 -10.68 9.15 11.24
CA ARG A 258 -11.43 8.36 12.22
C ARG A 258 -12.85 8.13 11.75
N ARG A 259 -13.36 6.94 12.04
CA ARG A 259 -14.79 6.67 11.94
C ARG A 259 -15.55 7.56 12.94
N ALA A 260 -16.49 8.37 12.45
CA ALA A 260 -17.36 9.21 13.27
C ALA A 260 -18.30 8.34 14.16
#